data_6b7e4ad3aad69415796862525563f949
#
_entry.id   6b7e4ad3aad69415796862525563f949
#
_cell.length_a   1.000
_cell.length_b   1.000
_cell.length_c   1.000
_cell.angle_alpha   90.00
_cell.angle_beta   90.00
_cell.angle_gamma   90.00
#
_symmetry.space_group_name_H-M   'P 1'
#
loop_
_entity.id
_entity.type
_entity.pdbx_description
1 polymer ?
#
loop_
_entity_poly.entity_id
_entity_poly.type
_entity_poly.pdbx_seq_one_letter_code
_entity_poly.pdbx_strand_id
1 'polypeptide(L)'
;TGSRYRPEDYLGKVYGIVGTVAEQSPEFAPFARDILDNKRIKPNRRVFDTKKVSDHFAIIPTGKMEKLTGDAQKLFEMVMARFLAVFFPAAVFEDTRRTTLITHQDGVTDAFLTTGRVLVEPGWQAVYGRKAGTSSKEELVPVRDGEQAALREIEIRNAMTKPPARYNEATLLAAMEGAGKLVHDEELAAAMSERGLGTPATRASIIEGLISQEYIVRDGRELLATRRGIELIALLERIGLKTLTSPSLTGEWEYKLKQMEQAALPRDSFMEGIKTLTG
;
A
#
# COMPACT_ATOMS: atom_id res chain seq x y z
N THR A 1 -1.51 -0.87 -13.74
CA THR A 1 -2.67 -1.63 -13.24
C THR A 1 -2.62 -1.66 -11.72
N GLY A 2 -3.73 -1.41 -11.03
CA GLY A 2 -3.85 -1.54 -9.57
C GLY A 2 -4.12 -2.97 -9.10
N SER A 3 -4.37 -3.92 -10.02
CA SER A 3 -4.68 -5.29 -9.64
C SER A 3 -3.44 -6.02 -9.09
N ARG A 4 -3.63 -6.71 -7.99
CA ARG A 4 -2.64 -7.64 -7.40
C ARG A 4 -2.93 -9.11 -7.75
N TYR A 5 -4.04 -9.37 -8.42
CA TYR A 5 -4.54 -10.71 -8.72
C TYR A 5 -4.20 -11.11 -10.14
N ARG A 6 -4.14 -12.43 -10.36
CA ARG A 6 -3.96 -13.08 -11.68
C ARG A 6 -5.12 -14.03 -11.93
N PRO A 7 -5.51 -14.26 -13.19
CA PRO A 7 -6.45 -15.32 -13.51
C PRO A 7 -5.89 -16.70 -13.10
N GLU A 8 -6.76 -17.61 -12.75
CA GLU A 8 -6.38 -18.95 -12.27
C GLU A 8 -5.70 -19.80 -13.35
N ASP A 9 -6.04 -19.57 -14.62
CA ASP A 9 -5.43 -20.22 -15.79
C ASP A 9 -3.97 -19.77 -16.05
N TYR A 10 -3.52 -18.68 -15.40
CA TYR A 10 -2.12 -18.23 -15.48
C TYR A 10 -1.13 -19.05 -14.67
N LEU A 11 -1.60 -20.02 -13.87
CA LEU A 11 -0.75 -20.86 -13.02
C LEU A 11 0.37 -21.53 -13.81
N GLY A 12 0.04 -22.18 -14.94
CA GLY A 12 1.03 -22.84 -15.81
C GLY A 12 2.01 -21.86 -16.43
N LYS A 13 1.55 -20.68 -16.86
CA LYS A 13 2.40 -19.63 -17.41
C LYS A 13 3.38 -19.08 -16.36
N VAL A 14 2.95 -18.94 -15.12
CA VAL A 14 3.80 -18.52 -14.01
C VAL A 14 4.91 -19.54 -13.75
N TYR A 15 4.62 -20.84 -13.79
CA TYR A 15 5.65 -21.89 -13.72
C TYR A 15 6.70 -21.74 -14.81
N GLY A 16 6.28 -21.51 -16.06
CA GLY A 16 7.20 -21.28 -17.18
C GLY A 16 8.10 -20.07 -16.98
N ILE A 17 7.52 -18.95 -16.52
CA ILE A 17 8.28 -17.72 -16.24
C ILE A 17 9.32 -17.96 -15.14
N VAL A 18 8.94 -18.59 -14.02
CA VAL A 18 9.86 -18.87 -12.91
C VAL A 18 10.97 -19.85 -13.36
N GLY A 19 10.65 -20.83 -14.21
CA GLY A 19 11.64 -21.71 -14.83
C GLY A 19 12.68 -20.94 -15.65
N THR A 20 12.23 -20.04 -16.52
CA THR A 20 13.13 -19.19 -17.30
C THR A 20 14.02 -18.30 -16.41
N VAL A 21 13.47 -17.74 -15.34
CA VAL A 21 14.26 -16.95 -14.37
C VAL A 21 15.30 -17.80 -13.67
N ALA A 22 14.97 -19.02 -13.30
CA ALA A 22 15.90 -19.97 -12.67
C ALA A 22 17.11 -20.34 -13.55
N GLU A 23 16.91 -20.30 -14.87
CA GLU A 23 17.96 -20.63 -15.85
C GLU A 23 18.77 -19.42 -16.30
N GLN A 24 18.12 -18.27 -16.49
CA GLN A 24 18.68 -17.14 -17.22
C GLN A 24 19.02 -15.91 -16.39
N SER A 25 18.55 -15.82 -15.13
CA SER A 25 18.82 -14.67 -14.27
C SER A 25 19.79 -15.01 -13.15
N PRO A 26 21.08 -14.67 -13.22
CA PRO A 26 22.04 -14.97 -12.14
C PRO A 26 21.61 -14.42 -10.78
N GLU A 27 21.02 -13.24 -10.76
CA GLU A 27 20.58 -12.55 -9.55
C GLU A 27 19.36 -13.21 -8.90
N PHE A 28 18.35 -13.55 -9.71
CA PHE A 28 17.07 -14.09 -9.22
C PHE A 28 16.98 -15.62 -9.28
N ALA A 29 17.94 -16.30 -9.92
CA ALA A 29 17.93 -17.75 -10.05
C ALA A 29 17.85 -18.50 -8.70
N PRO A 30 18.56 -18.10 -7.63
CA PRO A 30 18.46 -18.80 -6.35
C PRO A 30 17.03 -18.80 -5.80
N PHE A 31 16.32 -17.67 -5.92
CA PHE A 31 14.94 -17.54 -5.46
C PHE A 31 13.96 -18.32 -6.34
N ALA A 32 14.16 -18.26 -7.66
CA ALA A 32 13.33 -19.00 -8.60
C ALA A 32 13.47 -20.52 -8.42
N ARG A 33 14.68 -21.04 -8.19
CA ARG A 33 14.92 -22.45 -7.87
C ARG A 33 14.25 -22.85 -6.56
N ASP A 34 14.40 -22.06 -5.50
CA ASP A 34 13.74 -22.32 -4.21
C ASP A 34 12.21 -22.41 -4.36
N ILE A 35 11.62 -21.54 -5.20
CA ILE A 35 10.18 -21.59 -5.51
C ILE A 35 9.78 -22.89 -6.19
N LEU A 36 10.58 -23.37 -7.16
CA LEU A 36 10.30 -24.60 -7.91
C LEU A 36 10.53 -25.84 -7.05
N ASP A 37 11.67 -25.94 -6.38
CA ASP A 37 12.08 -27.08 -5.56
C ASP A 37 11.10 -27.31 -4.39
N ASN A 38 10.69 -26.24 -3.76
CA ASN A 38 9.71 -26.28 -2.66
C ASN A 38 8.24 -26.23 -3.12
N LYS A 39 7.96 -26.29 -4.44
CA LYS A 39 6.62 -26.29 -5.03
C LYS A 39 5.74 -25.15 -4.47
N ARG A 40 6.30 -23.95 -4.40
CA ARG A 40 5.64 -22.79 -3.77
C ARG A 40 4.55 -22.16 -4.63
N ILE A 41 4.52 -22.44 -5.94
CA ILE A 41 3.47 -22.00 -6.85
C ILE A 41 2.26 -22.92 -6.66
N LYS A 42 1.25 -22.45 -5.94
CA LYS A 42 0.02 -23.23 -5.66
C LYS A 42 -1.21 -22.39 -5.97
N PRO A 43 -2.36 -23.00 -6.31
CA PRO A 43 -3.63 -22.31 -6.36
C PRO A 43 -3.89 -21.61 -5.02
N ASN A 44 -3.98 -20.29 -5.04
CA ASN A 44 -4.10 -19.48 -3.84
C ASN A 44 -4.88 -18.21 -4.19
N ARG A 45 -6.07 -18.04 -3.60
CA ARG A 45 -6.94 -16.87 -3.82
C ARG A 45 -6.31 -15.53 -3.46
N ARG A 46 -5.19 -15.53 -2.76
CA ARG A 46 -4.42 -14.32 -2.47
C ARG A 46 -3.64 -13.82 -3.70
N VAL A 47 -3.34 -14.71 -4.64
CA VAL A 47 -2.53 -14.46 -5.84
C VAL A 47 -3.32 -14.71 -7.12
N PHE A 48 -4.08 -15.82 -7.17
CA PHE A 48 -4.87 -16.26 -8.30
C PHE A 48 -6.35 -16.19 -7.91
N ASP A 49 -7.05 -15.21 -8.42
CA ASP A 49 -8.48 -15.00 -8.18
C ASP A 49 -9.09 -14.29 -9.39
N THR A 50 -9.63 -15.05 -10.32
CA THR A 50 -10.20 -14.53 -11.57
C THR A 50 -11.34 -13.54 -11.30
N LYS A 51 -12.12 -13.74 -10.24
CA LYS A 51 -13.23 -12.86 -9.88
C LYS A 51 -12.80 -11.45 -9.45
N LYS A 52 -11.55 -11.31 -8.99
CA LYS A 52 -10.96 -10.03 -8.57
C LYS A 52 -10.07 -9.39 -9.63
N VAL A 53 -10.02 -9.98 -10.82
CA VAL A 53 -9.41 -9.37 -11.99
C VAL A 53 -10.51 -8.63 -12.74
N SER A 54 -10.38 -7.29 -12.78
CA SER A 54 -11.27 -6.44 -13.58
C SER A 54 -10.74 -6.31 -15.02
N ASP A 55 -10.36 -5.12 -15.44
CA ASP A 55 -9.86 -4.86 -16.80
C ASP A 55 -8.45 -5.42 -17.04
N HIS A 56 -7.64 -5.48 -15.96
CA HIS A 56 -6.24 -5.90 -16.04
C HIS A 56 -5.85 -6.75 -14.83
N PHE A 57 -4.98 -7.73 -15.03
CA PHE A 57 -4.36 -8.50 -13.95
C PHE A 57 -3.03 -7.86 -13.49
N ALA A 58 -2.43 -8.40 -12.43
CA ALA A 58 -1.17 -7.91 -11.88
C ALA A 58 -0.04 -7.92 -12.92
N ILE A 59 0.82 -6.90 -12.89
CA ILE A 59 2.02 -6.85 -13.71
C ILE A 59 2.92 -8.04 -13.35
N ILE A 60 3.34 -8.79 -14.35
CA ILE A 60 4.26 -9.92 -14.24
C ILE A 60 5.31 -9.84 -15.34
N PRO A 61 6.50 -10.41 -15.13
CA PRO A 61 7.48 -10.57 -16.20
C PRO A 61 6.90 -11.40 -17.36
N THR A 62 7.34 -11.12 -18.57
CA THR A 62 6.92 -11.88 -19.77
C THR A 62 7.64 -13.21 -19.93
N GLY A 63 8.71 -13.42 -19.17
CA GLY A 63 9.66 -14.54 -19.32
C GLY A 63 10.78 -14.25 -20.31
N LYS A 64 10.78 -13.13 -21.02
CA LYS A 64 11.91 -12.70 -21.84
C LYS A 64 12.95 -12.01 -20.95
N MET A 65 14.18 -12.51 -21.00
CA MET A 65 15.31 -11.94 -20.27
C MET A 65 16.15 -11.12 -21.25
N GLU A 66 15.82 -9.83 -21.36
CA GLU A 66 16.55 -8.89 -22.22
C GLU A 66 17.62 -8.13 -21.40
N LYS A 67 18.71 -7.74 -22.06
CA LYS A 67 19.71 -6.86 -21.42
C LYS A 67 19.13 -5.44 -21.37
N LEU A 68 18.70 -5.03 -20.17
CA LEU A 68 18.25 -3.70 -19.88
C LEU A 68 19.37 -2.91 -19.19
N THR A 69 19.28 -1.59 -19.21
CA THR A 69 20.24 -0.68 -18.56
C THR A 69 19.52 0.49 -17.93
N GLY A 70 20.19 1.17 -16.99
CA GLY A 70 19.65 2.38 -16.37
C GLY A 70 18.35 2.15 -15.60
N ASP A 71 17.39 3.05 -15.76
CA ASP A 71 16.13 3.00 -15.01
C ASP A 71 15.21 1.87 -15.47
N ALA A 72 15.29 1.44 -16.73
CA ALA A 72 14.55 0.28 -17.23
C ALA A 72 14.98 -1.00 -16.51
N GLN A 73 16.29 -1.17 -16.27
CA GLN A 73 16.83 -2.30 -15.49
C GLN A 73 16.29 -2.27 -14.05
N LYS A 74 16.37 -1.14 -13.36
CA LYS A 74 15.87 -0.99 -11.98
C LYS A 74 14.39 -1.31 -11.87
N LEU A 75 13.58 -0.81 -12.83
CA LEU A 75 12.15 -1.08 -12.85
C LEU A 75 11.85 -2.57 -13.07
N PHE A 76 12.57 -3.20 -13.98
CA PHE A 76 12.46 -4.63 -14.24
C PHE A 76 12.81 -5.46 -13.00
N GLU A 77 13.90 -5.13 -12.31
CA GLU A 77 14.34 -5.78 -11.06
C GLU A 77 13.28 -5.62 -9.96
N MET A 78 12.70 -4.43 -9.80
CA MET A 78 11.59 -4.22 -8.86
C MET A 78 10.38 -5.11 -9.15
N VAL A 79 9.98 -5.21 -10.42
CA VAL A 79 8.86 -6.05 -10.85
C VAL A 79 9.20 -7.53 -10.62
N MET A 80 10.41 -7.94 -10.98
CA MET A 80 10.88 -9.33 -10.80
C MET A 80 10.93 -9.70 -9.33
N ALA A 81 11.54 -8.88 -8.49
CA ALA A 81 11.58 -9.10 -7.04
C ALA A 81 10.17 -9.23 -6.45
N ARG A 82 9.25 -8.33 -6.82
CA ARG A 82 7.87 -8.40 -6.37
C ARG A 82 7.15 -9.65 -6.87
N PHE A 83 7.37 -10.04 -8.11
CA PHE A 83 6.80 -11.24 -8.71
C PHE A 83 7.22 -12.51 -7.98
N LEU A 84 8.52 -12.67 -7.68
CA LEU A 84 9.03 -13.83 -6.96
C LEU A 84 8.62 -13.83 -5.48
N ALA A 85 8.69 -12.70 -4.81
CA ALA A 85 8.36 -12.54 -3.39
C ALA A 85 6.93 -13.02 -3.05
N VAL A 86 5.99 -12.95 -4.01
CA VAL A 86 4.61 -13.38 -3.81
C VAL A 86 4.49 -14.89 -3.49
N PHE A 87 5.45 -15.70 -3.93
CA PHE A 87 5.46 -17.16 -3.74
C PHE A 87 6.21 -17.59 -2.48
N PHE A 88 6.89 -16.67 -1.81
CA PHE A 88 7.57 -16.96 -0.54
C PHE A 88 6.60 -16.93 0.64
N PRO A 89 6.92 -17.64 1.73
CA PRO A 89 6.14 -17.58 2.96
C PRO A 89 6.18 -16.18 3.58
N ALA A 90 5.33 -15.95 4.58
CA ALA A 90 5.38 -14.72 5.37
C ALA A 90 6.72 -14.61 6.12
N ALA A 91 7.19 -13.39 6.29
CA ALA A 91 8.28 -13.12 7.21
C ALA A 91 7.83 -13.33 8.66
N VAL A 92 8.68 -13.96 9.47
CA VAL A 92 8.42 -14.20 10.89
C VAL A 92 9.31 -13.29 11.72
N PHE A 93 8.68 -12.57 12.64
CA PHE A 93 9.36 -11.67 13.56
C PHE A 93 9.15 -12.16 15.00
N GLU A 94 10.17 -11.99 15.81
CA GLU A 94 10.06 -12.09 17.26
C GLU A 94 9.91 -10.68 17.83
N ASP A 95 8.79 -10.43 18.49
CA ASP A 95 8.47 -9.16 19.15
C ASP A 95 8.69 -9.32 20.65
N THR A 96 9.71 -8.65 21.18
CA THR A 96 10.00 -8.61 22.62
C THR A 96 9.40 -7.36 23.23
N ARG A 97 8.69 -7.54 24.33
CA ARG A 97 8.15 -6.45 25.16
C ARG A 97 8.64 -6.63 26.58
N ARG A 98 9.40 -5.66 27.08
CA ARG A 98 9.93 -5.64 28.45
C ARG A 98 9.38 -4.44 29.19
N THR A 99 8.84 -4.68 30.41
CA THR A 99 8.44 -3.63 31.33
C THR A 99 9.43 -3.61 32.48
N THR A 100 10.12 -2.50 32.66
CA THR A 100 11.01 -2.27 33.80
C THR A 100 10.26 -1.43 34.85
N LEU A 101 10.13 -1.93 36.05
CA LEU A 101 9.47 -1.23 37.16
C LEU A 101 10.52 -0.56 38.05
N ILE A 102 10.33 0.70 38.35
CA ILE A 102 11.18 1.49 39.26
C ILE A 102 10.31 1.97 40.39
N THR A 103 10.55 1.45 41.60
CA THR A 103 9.83 1.88 42.81
C THR A 103 10.63 2.94 43.51
N HIS A 104 10.03 4.09 43.75
CA HIS A 104 10.58 5.22 44.44
C HIS A 104 10.51 5.04 45.97
N GLN A 105 11.20 5.90 46.73
CA GLN A 105 11.23 5.84 48.20
C GLN A 105 9.86 6.12 48.83
N ASP A 106 8.99 6.86 48.15
CA ASP A 106 7.62 7.14 48.56
C ASP A 106 6.62 6.02 48.22
N GLY A 107 7.11 4.92 47.66
CA GLY A 107 6.30 3.75 47.28
C GLY A 107 5.62 3.87 45.90
N VAL A 108 5.78 4.98 45.18
CA VAL A 108 5.28 5.13 43.82
C VAL A 108 6.13 4.29 42.86
N THR A 109 5.50 3.63 41.93
CA THR A 109 6.19 2.79 40.94
C THR A 109 5.94 3.29 39.54
N ASP A 110 7.00 3.62 38.81
CA ASP A 110 6.99 3.96 37.41
C ASP A 110 7.28 2.72 36.54
N ALA A 111 6.60 2.62 35.41
CA ALA A 111 6.74 1.52 34.47
C ALA A 111 7.35 2.02 33.16
N PHE A 112 8.50 1.50 32.77
CA PHE A 112 9.20 1.82 31.54
C PHE A 112 9.06 0.67 30.56
N LEU A 113 8.43 0.94 29.39
CA LEU A 113 8.22 -0.05 28.33
C LEU A 113 9.34 0.02 27.31
N THR A 114 10.03 -1.10 27.11
CA THR A 114 11.01 -1.29 26.03
C THR A 114 10.48 -2.33 25.04
N THR A 115 10.55 -2.05 23.74
CA THR A 115 10.12 -2.96 22.68
C THR A 115 11.24 -3.22 21.72
N GLY A 116 11.43 -4.47 21.33
CA GLY A 116 12.35 -4.90 20.29
C GLY A 116 11.67 -5.79 19.29
N ARG A 117 12.19 -5.83 18.06
CA ARG A 117 11.71 -6.72 17.00
C ARG A 117 12.89 -7.25 16.22
N VAL A 118 13.00 -8.58 16.13
CA VAL A 118 14.03 -9.28 15.38
C VAL A 118 13.37 -10.09 14.26
N LEU A 119 13.96 -10.06 13.06
CA LEU A 119 13.52 -10.88 11.94
C LEU A 119 14.10 -12.30 12.12
N VAL A 120 13.25 -13.26 12.44
CA VAL A 120 13.64 -14.66 12.65
C VAL A 120 13.70 -15.41 11.33
N GLU A 121 12.62 -15.32 10.55
CA GLU A 121 12.57 -15.92 9.20
C GLU A 121 12.28 -14.84 8.19
N PRO A 122 13.16 -14.61 7.21
CA PRO A 122 13.00 -13.53 6.25
C PRO A 122 11.81 -13.74 5.31
N GLY A 123 11.40 -14.99 5.03
CA GLY A 123 10.31 -15.28 4.14
C GLY A 123 10.43 -14.50 2.81
N TRP A 124 9.37 -13.82 2.37
CA TRP A 124 9.38 -13.02 1.15
C TRP A 124 10.40 -11.87 1.15
N GLN A 125 10.85 -11.42 2.32
CA GLN A 125 11.84 -10.33 2.43
C GLN A 125 13.25 -10.79 2.01
N ALA A 126 13.51 -12.09 1.96
CA ALA A 126 14.76 -12.63 1.44
C ALA A 126 15.03 -12.17 -0.02
N VAL A 127 13.97 -12.09 -0.84
CA VAL A 127 14.07 -11.63 -2.23
C VAL A 127 14.56 -10.18 -2.33
N TYR A 128 14.35 -9.38 -1.28
CA TYR A 128 14.83 -7.99 -1.16
C TYR A 128 16.13 -7.87 -0.37
N GLY A 129 16.85 -8.97 -0.20
CA GLY A 129 18.16 -9.01 0.47
C GLY A 129 18.11 -8.95 2.01
N ARG A 130 16.93 -9.05 2.63
CA ARG A 130 16.81 -9.12 4.09
C ARG A 130 17.22 -10.49 4.60
N LYS A 131 18.02 -10.52 5.67
CA LYS A 131 18.52 -11.74 6.32
C LYS A 131 17.93 -11.87 7.72
N ALA A 132 17.85 -13.11 8.21
CA ALA A 132 17.52 -13.37 9.61
C ALA A 132 18.51 -12.66 10.57
N GLY A 133 18.06 -12.29 11.75
CA GLY A 133 18.85 -11.52 12.70
C GLY A 133 18.89 -10.00 12.39
N THR A 134 18.28 -9.53 11.30
CA THR A 134 18.21 -8.09 11.03
C THR A 134 17.21 -7.43 11.98
N SER A 135 17.69 -6.61 12.90
CA SER A 135 16.84 -5.78 13.76
C SER A 135 16.54 -4.45 13.10
N SER A 136 15.33 -3.95 13.26
CA SER A 136 14.94 -2.58 12.85
C SER A 136 15.19 -1.55 13.95
N LYS A 137 15.54 -2.03 15.15
CA LYS A 137 15.88 -1.25 16.36
C LYS A 137 17.04 -1.93 17.06
N GLU A 138 17.60 -1.26 18.07
CA GLU A 138 18.62 -1.86 18.94
C GLU A 138 18.17 -3.23 19.45
N GLU A 139 19.05 -4.21 19.33
CA GLU A 139 18.81 -5.55 19.81
C GLU A 139 18.69 -5.53 21.33
N LEU A 140 17.57 -6.03 21.84
CA LEU A 140 17.37 -6.08 23.29
C LEU A 140 18.19 -7.22 23.89
N VAL A 141 18.98 -6.90 24.91
CA VAL A 141 19.67 -7.92 25.71
C VAL A 141 18.61 -8.81 26.37
N PRO A 142 18.71 -10.14 26.24
CA PRO A 142 17.84 -11.07 26.94
C PRO A 142 17.90 -10.85 28.46
N VAL A 143 16.74 -10.78 29.09
CA VAL A 143 16.60 -10.68 30.55
C VAL A 143 15.60 -11.71 31.05
N ARG A 144 15.73 -12.14 32.30
CA ARG A 144 14.78 -13.05 32.95
C ARG A 144 13.68 -12.25 33.62
N ASP A 145 12.51 -12.86 33.72
CA ASP A 145 11.43 -12.25 34.51
C ASP A 145 11.83 -12.12 35.99
N GLY A 146 11.59 -10.94 36.56
CA GLY A 146 12.02 -10.63 37.92
C GLY A 146 13.51 -10.29 38.08
N GLU A 147 14.29 -10.22 36.99
CA GLU A 147 15.69 -9.80 37.05
C GLU A 147 15.81 -8.36 37.55
N GLN A 148 16.71 -8.12 38.49
CA GLN A 148 16.97 -6.78 39.01
C GLN A 148 17.94 -6.03 38.09
N ALA A 149 17.58 -4.81 37.73
CA ALA A 149 18.40 -3.91 36.90
C ALA A 149 18.83 -2.70 37.77
N ALA A 150 20.09 -2.31 37.64
CA ALA A 150 20.58 -1.07 38.25
C ALA A 150 20.22 0.12 37.34
N LEU A 151 19.41 1.04 37.89
CA LEU A 151 19.15 2.30 37.24
C LEU A 151 20.42 3.15 37.24
N ARG A 152 20.89 3.58 36.05
CA ARG A 152 22.04 4.47 35.92
C ARG A 152 21.62 5.91 35.71
N GLU A 153 20.63 6.13 34.82
CA GLU A 153 20.23 7.46 34.44
C GLU A 153 18.77 7.44 33.95
N ILE A 154 18.03 8.51 34.26
CA ILE A 154 16.72 8.81 33.68
C ILE A 154 16.83 10.16 32.98
N GLU A 155 16.47 10.18 31.68
CA GLU A 155 16.42 11.40 30.89
C GLU A 155 14.96 11.78 30.57
N ILE A 156 14.61 13.02 30.89
CA ILE A 156 13.32 13.60 30.50
C ILE A 156 13.50 14.29 29.14
N ARG A 157 12.87 13.74 28.10
CA ARG A 157 12.87 14.34 26.77
C ARG A 157 11.57 15.07 26.52
N ASN A 158 11.66 16.38 26.43
CA ASN A 158 10.55 17.20 25.97
C ASN A 158 10.40 17.02 24.46
N ALA A 159 9.24 16.58 24.02
CA ALA A 159 8.94 16.40 22.60
C ALA A 159 7.62 17.09 22.27
N MET A 160 7.53 17.60 21.05
CA MET A 160 6.31 18.12 20.49
C MET A 160 5.71 17.11 19.51
N THR A 161 4.41 17.00 19.50
CA THR A 161 3.70 16.24 18.46
C THR A 161 3.98 16.85 17.09
N LYS A 162 4.14 15.99 16.10
CA LYS A 162 4.30 16.41 14.71
C LYS A 162 2.96 16.29 14.00
N PRO A 163 2.65 17.18 13.05
CA PRO A 163 1.48 17.01 12.20
C PRO A 163 1.62 15.72 11.37
N PRO A 164 0.50 15.18 10.84
CA PRO A 164 0.56 14.08 9.90
C PRO A 164 1.53 14.39 8.75
N ALA A 165 2.23 13.36 8.26
CA ALA A 165 3.12 13.52 7.12
C ALA A 165 2.33 13.99 5.88
N ARG A 166 2.93 14.86 5.09
CA ARG A 166 2.36 15.28 3.81
C ARG A 166 2.28 14.09 2.84
N TYR A 167 1.41 14.20 1.86
CA TYR A 167 1.36 13.22 0.80
C TYR A 167 2.64 13.26 -0.06
N ASN A 168 3.09 12.11 -0.45
CA ASN A 168 3.95 11.92 -1.61
C ASN A 168 3.16 11.20 -2.70
N GLU A 169 3.71 11.03 -3.89
CA GLU A 169 3.00 10.38 -5.00
C GLU A 169 2.48 8.99 -4.64
N ALA A 170 3.27 8.18 -3.96
CA ALA A 170 2.87 6.83 -3.57
C ALA A 170 1.72 6.84 -2.55
N THR A 171 1.79 7.71 -1.55
CA THR A 171 0.73 7.82 -0.52
C THR A 171 -0.53 8.48 -1.06
N LEU A 172 -0.41 9.42 -2.02
CA LEU A 172 -1.56 9.99 -2.70
C LEU A 172 -2.25 8.97 -3.60
N LEU A 173 -1.50 8.18 -4.38
CA LEU A 173 -2.05 7.05 -5.14
C LEU A 173 -2.78 6.05 -4.23
N ALA A 174 -2.20 5.71 -3.09
CA ALA A 174 -2.84 4.83 -2.10
C ALA A 174 -4.11 5.45 -1.48
N ALA A 175 -4.13 6.77 -1.25
CA ALA A 175 -5.30 7.48 -0.76
C ALA A 175 -6.41 7.53 -1.82
N MET A 176 -6.07 7.75 -3.10
CA MET A 176 -7.02 7.67 -4.21
C MET A 176 -7.62 6.26 -4.35
N GLU A 177 -6.81 5.23 -4.23
CA GLU A 177 -7.27 3.82 -4.24
C GLU A 177 -8.17 3.53 -3.04
N GLY A 178 -7.81 4.02 -1.87
CA GLY A 178 -8.54 3.81 -0.61
C GLY A 178 -9.58 4.88 -0.30
N ALA A 179 -10.02 5.70 -1.26
CA ALA A 179 -10.88 6.86 -1.02
C ALA A 179 -12.25 6.51 -0.41
N GLY A 180 -12.72 5.27 -0.58
CA GLY A 180 -13.91 4.78 0.10
C GLY A 180 -13.85 4.89 1.63
N LYS A 181 -12.65 4.86 2.21
CA LYS A 181 -12.47 5.04 3.67
C LYS A 181 -12.76 6.47 4.16
N LEU A 182 -12.82 7.42 3.26
CA LEU A 182 -13.13 8.82 3.54
C LEU A 182 -14.65 9.12 3.42
N VAL A 183 -15.43 8.14 3.00
CA VAL A 183 -16.88 8.27 2.84
C VAL A 183 -17.55 7.68 4.09
N HIS A 184 -18.43 8.47 4.73
CA HIS A 184 -19.08 8.08 5.98
C HIS A 184 -20.26 7.12 5.79
N ASP A 185 -20.87 7.14 4.61
CA ASP A 185 -21.97 6.26 4.25
C ASP A 185 -21.42 4.87 3.85
N GLU A 186 -21.90 3.82 4.49
CA GLU A 186 -21.39 2.45 4.30
C GLU A 186 -21.64 1.91 2.89
N GLU A 187 -22.79 2.23 2.27
CA GLU A 187 -23.11 1.75 0.92
C GLU A 187 -22.26 2.45 -0.14
N LEU A 188 -22.08 3.78 0.01
CA LEU A 188 -21.23 4.59 -0.84
C LEU A 188 -19.74 4.22 -0.65
N ALA A 189 -19.33 3.98 0.59
CA ALA A 189 -17.99 3.51 0.91
C ALA A 189 -17.69 2.16 0.28
N ALA A 190 -18.66 1.23 0.30
CA ALA A 190 -18.54 -0.08 -0.33
C ALA A 190 -18.43 0.05 -1.87
N ALA A 191 -19.23 0.89 -2.51
CA ALA A 191 -19.15 1.16 -3.95
C ALA A 191 -17.79 1.76 -4.35
N MET A 192 -17.28 2.70 -3.55
CA MET A 192 -15.97 3.32 -3.75
C MET A 192 -14.79 2.37 -3.44
N SER A 193 -14.95 1.40 -2.53
CA SER A 193 -13.88 0.51 -2.11
C SER A 193 -13.39 -0.40 -3.24
N GLU A 194 -14.23 -0.67 -4.22
CA GLU A 194 -13.88 -1.50 -5.39
C GLU A 194 -13.05 -0.73 -6.41
N ARG A 195 -13.24 0.58 -6.55
CA ARG A 195 -12.62 1.40 -7.62
C ARG A 195 -11.78 2.57 -7.14
N GLY A 196 -12.13 3.21 -6.02
CA GLY A 196 -11.49 4.42 -5.50
C GLY A 196 -11.75 5.66 -6.39
N LEU A 197 -10.92 6.70 -6.23
CA LEU A 197 -10.89 7.88 -7.09
C LEU A 197 -10.01 7.62 -8.30
N GLY A 198 -10.58 7.75 -9.49
CA GLY A 198 -9.92 7.41 -10.75
C GLY A 198 -9.62 5.92 -10.88
N THR A 199 -9.26 5.51 -12.08
CA THR A 199 -8.85 4.13 -12.35
C THR A 199 -7.34 3.96 -12.15
N PRO A 200 -6.81 2.74 -11.98
CA PRO A 200 -5.38 2.51 -11.95
C PRO A 200 -4.61 3.10 -13.15
N ALA A 201 -5.26 3.16 -14.33
CA ALA A 201 -4.66 3.73 -15.53
C ALA A 201 -4.63 5.26 -15.53
N THR A 202 -5.55 5.92 -14.82
CA THR A 202 -5.72 7.39 -14.88
C THR A 202 -5.16 8.13 -13.67
N ARG A 203 -4.97 7.48 -12.53
CA ARG A 203 -4.52 8.16 -11.29
C ARG A 203 -3.20 8.90 -11.48
N ALA A 204 -2.22 8.29 -12.13
CA ALA A 204 -0.93 8.93 -12.36
C ALA A 204 -1.08 10.19 -13.24
N SER A 205 -1.83 10.09 -14.34
CA SER A 205 -2.07 11.23 -15.23
C SER A 205 -2.89 12.36 -14.57
N ILE A 206 -3.78 12.03 -13.65
CA ILE A 206 -4.51 13.03 -12.84
C ILE A 206 -3.52 13.80 -11.95
N ILE A 207 -2.62 13.11 -11.24
CA ILE A 207 -1.61 13.75 -10.40
C ILE A 207 -0.69 14.63 -11.25
N GLU A 208 -0.20 14.13 -12.38
CA GLU A 208 0.61 14.92 -13.31
C GLU A 208 -0.14 16.14 -13.87
N GLY A 209 -1.44 15.97 -14.15
CA GLY A 209 -2.30 17.07 -14.57
C GLY A 209 -2.43 18.17 -13.51
N LEU A 210 -2.61 17.79 -12.24
CA LEU A 210 -2.66 18.74 -11.12
C LEU A 210 -1.33 19.49 -10.95
N ILE A 211 -0.20 18.82 -11.18
CA ILE A 211 1.13 19.44 -11.12
C ILE A 211 1.33 20.37 -12.31
N SER A 212 1.02 19.92 -13.53
CA SER A 212 1.20 20.75 -14.74
C SER A 212 0.31 21.98 -14.76
N GLN A 213 -0.83 21.94 -14.10
CA GLN A 213 -1.72 23.09 -13.91
C GLN A 213 -1.43 23.91 -12.66
N GLU A 214 -0.36 23.58 -11.96
CA GLU A 214 0.11 24.31 -10.77
C GLU A 214 -0.88 24.33 -9.60
N TYR A 215 -1.77 23.32 -9.46
CA TYR A 215 -2.60 23.16 -8.28
C TYR A 215 -1.84 22.54 -7.11
N ILE A 216 -0.88 21.67 -7.42
CA ILE A 216 0.07 21.08 -6.48
C ILE A 216 1.49 21.17 -7.03
N VAL A 217 2.49 21.14 -6.17
CA VAL A 217 3.92 21.13 -6.56
C VAL A 217 4.66 20.03 -5.83
N ARG A 218 5.76 19.56 -6.42
CA ARG A 218 6.72 18.66 -5.78
C ARG A 218 7.72 19.49 -4.98
N ASP A 219 7.89 19.15 -3.69
CA ASP A 219 8.97 19.64 -2.85
C ASP A 219 9.76 18.44 -2.33
N GLY A 220 10.86 18.13 -2.96
CA GLY A 220 11.58 16.89 -2.76
C GLY A 220 10.71 15.67 -3.08
N ARG A 221 10.34 14.91 -2.04
CA ARG A 221 9.44 13.76 -2.16
C ARG A 221 7.98 14.07 -1.79
N GLU A 222 7.72 15.24 -1.25
CA GLU A 222 6.40 15.64 -0.79
C GLU A 222 5.62 16.37 -1.88
N LEU A 223 4.30 16.30 -1.78
CA LEU A 223 3.37 17.06 -2.61
C LEU A 223 2.76 18.16 -1.75
N LEU A 224 2.86 19.40 -2.22
CA LEU A 224 2.33 20.59 -1.56
C LEU A 224 1.20 21.19 -2.39
N ALA A 225 0.09 21.55 -1.73
CA ALA A 225 -0.93 22.38 -2.37
C ALA A 225 -0.37 23.80 -2.61
N THR A 226 -0.56 24.32 -3.81
CA THR A 226 -0.21 25.72 -4.13
C THR A 226 -1.30 26.65 -3.66
N ARG A 227 -1.02 27.96 -3.66
CA ARG A 227 -2.02 28.99 -3.42
C ARG A 227 -3.22 28.85 -4.38
N ARG A 228 -2.95 28.61 -5.66
CA ARG A 228 -3.99 28.39 -6.68
C ARG A 228 -4.89 27.20 -6.35
N GLY A 229 -4.32 26.08 -5.92
CA GLY A 229 -5.08 24.90 -5.51
C GLY A 229 -5.96 25.18 -4.29
N ILE A 230 -5.40 25.85 -3.28
CA ILE A 230 -6.14 26.20 -2.05
C ILE A 230 -7.30 27.17 -2.37
N GLU A 231 -7.04 28.20 -3.19
CA GLU A 231 -8.06 29.19 -3.57
C GLU A 231 -9.19 28.55 -4.39
N LEU A 232 -8.88 27.60 -5.27
CA LEU A 232 -9.90 26.86 -6.03
C LEU A 232 -10.84 26.09 -5.09
N ILE A 233 -10.29 25.32 -4.15
CA ILE A 233 -11.12 24.57 -3.19
C ILE A 233 -11.95 25.51 -2.33
N ALA A 234 -11.36 26.59 -1.81
CA ALA A 234 -12.07 27.59 -1.01
C ALA A 234 -13.20 28.27 -1.82
N LEU A 235 -13.01 28.51 -3.11
CA LEU A 235 -14.04 29.04 -3.99
C LEU A 235 -15.21 28.05 -4.15
N LEU A 236 -14.91 26.77 -4.46
CA LEU A 236 -15.93 25.74 -4.62
C LEU A 236 -16.77 25.55 -3.35
N GLU A 237 -16.14 25.59 -2.19
CA GLU A 237 -16.82 25.51 -0.90
C GLU A 237 -17.72 26.74 -0.65
N ARG A 238 -17.25 27.95 -0.99
CA ARG A 238 -17.98 29.21 -0.81
C ARG A 238 -19.23 29.30 -1.68
N ILE A 239 -19.16 28.81 -2.92
CA ILE A 239 -20.32 28.79 -3.84
C ILE A 239 -21.25 27.60 -3.61
N GLY A 240 -21.00 26.79 -2.56
CA GLY A 240 -21.87 25.68 -2.17
C GLY A 240 -21.65 24.38 -2.93
N LEU A 241 -20.63 24.29 -3.81
CA LEU A 241 -20.30 23.08 -4.58
C LEU A 241 -19.40 22.11 -3.77
N LYS A 242 -19.75 21.88 -2.51
CA LYS A 242 -19.02 20.99 -1.61
C LYS A 242 -18.92 19.55 -2.13
N THR A 243 -19.87 19.13 -2.94
CA THR A 243 -19.88 17.81 -3.58
C THR A 243 -18.68 17.59 -4.50
N LEU A 244 -18.16 18.65 -5.14
CA LEU A 244 -16.95 18.58 -5.98
C LEU A 244 -15.65 18.53 -5.20
N THR A 245 -15.67 18.85 -3.90
CA THR A 245 -14.51 18.81 -3.02
C THR A 245 -14.48 17.55 -2.13
N SER A 246 -15.44 16.65 -2.32
CA SER A 246 -15.57 15.40 -1.55
C SER A 246 -15.57 14.17 -2.47
N PRO A 247 -14.98 13.06 -2.04
CA PRO A 247 -15.08 11.79 -2.76
C PRO A 247 -16.50 11.21 -2.77
N SER A 248 -17.42 11.74 -1.93
CA SER A 248 -18.79 11.22 -1.78
C SER A 248 -19.59 11.28 -3.08
N LEU A 249 -19.44 12.34 -3.89
CA LEU A 249 -20.12 12.44 -5.18
C LEU A 249 -19.72 11.30 -6.13
N THR A 250 -18.43 10.98 -6.20
CA THR A 250 -17.96 9.86 -7.01
C THR A 250 -18.53 8.54 -6.50
N GLY A 251 -18.58 8.35 -5.17
CA GLY A 251 -19.20 7.18 -4.54
C GLY A 251 -20.68 7.04 -4.87
N GLU A 252 -21.42 8.14 -4.81
CA GLU A 252 -22.85 8.18 -5.16
C GLU A 252 -23.09 7.79 -6.63
N TRP A 253 -22.27 8.31 -7.54
CA TRP A 253 -22.41 7.99 -8.96
C TRP A 253 -22.02 6.54 -9.26
N GLU A 254 -20.94 6.02 -8.69
CA GLU A 254 -20.56 4.62 -8.83
C GLU A 254 -21.64 3.68 -8.26
N TYR A 255 -22.24 4.04 -7.13
CA TYR A 255 -23.36 3.28 -6.55
C TYR A 255 -24.58 3.26 -7.48
N LYS A 256 -24.98 4.43 -8.01
CA LYS A 256 -26.09 4.53 -8.97
C LYS A 256 -25.80 3.77 -10.27
N LEU A 257 -24.57 3.82 -10.77
CA LEU A 257 -24.16 3.05 -11.96
C LEU A 257 -24.25 1.54 -11.68
N LYS A 258 -23.85 1.09 -10.51
CA LYS A 258 -24.00 -0.31 -10.10
C LYS A 258 -25.48 -0.73 -10.01
N GLN A 259 -26.35 0.14 -9.51
CA GLN A 259 -27.80 -0.09 -9.51
C GLN A 259 -28.37 -0.19 -10.92
N MET A 260 -27.86 0.63 -11.86
CA MET A 260 -28.27 0.54 -13.28
C MET A 260 -27.81 -0.79 -13.92
N GLU A 261 -26.60 -1.24 -13.63
CA GLU A 261 -26.06 -2.53 -14.08
C GLU A 261 -26.94 -3.70 -13.59
N GLN A 262 -27.50 -3.57 -12.39
CA GLN A 262 -28.43 -4.54 -11.79
C GLN A 262 -29.91 -4.34 -12.22
N ALA A 263 -30.18 -3.40 -13.13
CA ALA A 263 -31.52 -3.00 -13.55
C ALA A 263 -32.43 -2.48 -12.40
N ALA A 264 -31.84 -2.07 -11.28
CA ALA A 264 -32.55 -1.49 -10.13
C ALA A 264 -32.80 0.02 -10.28
N LEU A 265 -32.04 0.72 -11.10
CA LEU A 265 -32.18 2.15 -11.40
C LEU A 265 -32.32 2.37 -12.91
N PRO A 266 -33.41 3.03 -13.40
CA PRO A 266 -33.53 3.38 -14.80
C PRO A 266 -32.49 4.45 -15.22
N ARG A 267 -31.95 4.31 -16.44
CA ARG A 267 -30.98 5.28 -17.01
C ARG A 267 -31.51 6.72 -16.99
N ASP A 268 -32.78 6.90 -17.32
CA ASP A 268 -33.36 8.24 -17.44
C ASP A 268 -33.41 8.95 -16.08
N SER A 269 -33.71 8.23 -15.00
CA SER A 269 -33.68 8.78 -13.64
C SER A 269 -32.26 9.21 -13.23
N PHE A 270 -31.24 8.44 -13.62
CA PHE A 270 -29.85 8.81 -13.40
C PHE A 270 -29.48 10.08 -14.16
N MET A 271 -29.86 10.17 -15.45
CA MET A 271 -29.59 11.33 -16.29
C MET A 271 -30.31 12.58 -15.82
N GLU A 272 -31.55 12.47 -15.29
CA GLU A 272 -32.25 13.61 -14.69
C GLU A 272 -31.52 14.13 -13.46
N GLY A 273 -30.99 13.25 -12.59
CA GLY A 273 -30.17 13.66 -11.46
C GLY A 273 -28.91 14.44 -11.89
N ILE A 274 -28.24 14.03 -12.97
CA ILE A 274 -27.09 14.77 -13.51
C ILE A 274 -27.53 16.14 -14.05
N LYS A 275 -28.60 16.20 -14.83
CA LYS A 275 -29.12 17.49 -15.36
C LYS A 275 -29.47 18.48 -14.24
N THR A 276 -30.09 18.00 -13.16
CA THR A 276 -30.42 18.84 -12.00
C THR A 276 -29.16 19.35 -11.29
N LEU A 277 -28.07 18.61 -11.29
CA LEU A 277 -26.81 19.03 -10.69
C LEU A 277 -26.07 20.08 -11.53
N THR A 278 -26.25 20.06 -12.86
CA THR A 278 -25.52 20.91 -13.79
C THR A 278 -26.29 22.11 -14.31
N GLY A 279 -27.57 22.19 -14.07
CA GLY A 279 -28.40 23.22 -14.62
C GLY A 279 -29.38 23.85 -13.87
#